data_ace6fdcf9adf4c04edff1ef31934a391
#
_entry.id   ace6fdcf9adf4c04edff1ef31934a391
#
_cell.length_a   1.000
_cell.length_b   1.000
_cell.length_c   1.000
_cell.angle_alpha   90.00
_cell.angle_beta   90.00
_cell.angle_gamma   90.00
#
_symmetry.space_group_name_H-M   'P 1'
#
loop_
_entity.id
_entity.type
_entity.pdbx_description
1 polymer ?
#
loop_
_entity_poly.entity_id
_entity_poly.type
_entity_poly.pdbx_seq_one_letter_code
_entity_poly.pdbx_strand_id
1 'polypeptide(L)'
;MTISEAVRGAWRRVAGVSSAAVGRGMEQKRRTSSLPSILNSYGPLVEAMPKATPYNLRRFSETPIARRAINCIKDRIAGMRWRIQPRQGYSLETIPKGAERIRILTSNFESPNPDDSFRSLAEQVLEDIIVGGYGAIEVQVNPGWEEGSVMSHGENPHFSQRQGEVGHPQGITTHQAPLAMWAVDGGSIRINMGWDGSPSSQRYVQINDQTNSKIDLDDEELIYIRLNPRTHTPFGLGRLEVAFETINSFLGAHRYASRLASNTVVQYALWLQDLTPEHHERLIRWWQDEIEGTGKVPILSVESKPEVLRFGGGTDADLRLQWQEFLLRVVASAFDLPPFYLGVERDVNRSTAEEMNEMAFRQAIVPTARLLAESLTRGAISKRLGWEDLEFVFADVDATDPLEEAQIQQILLQSGVLTVNEVRRMRGLPELG
;
A
#
# COMPACT_ATOMS: atom_id res chain seq x y z
N MET A 1 45.31 -43.23 -9.42
CA MET A 1 44.16 -42.61 -8.73
C MET A 1 44.54 -41.20 -8.37
N THR A 2 44.02 -40.24 -9.07
CA THR A 2 44.34 -38.82 -8.90
C THR A 2 43.46 -38.20 -7.83
N ILE A 3 44.02 -37.29 -7.07
CA ILE A 3 43.35 -36.54 -5.95
C ILE A 3 41.98 -35.97 -6.35
N SER A 4 41.74 -35.76 -7.65
CA SER A 4 40.50 -35.29 -8.23
C SER A 4 39.31 -36.26 -8.10
N GLU A 5 39.54 -37.57 -8.05
CA GLU A 5 38.45 -38.57 -7.92
C GLU A 5 38.01 -38.79 -6.48
N ALA A 6 38.92 -38.63 -5.52
CA ALA A 6 38.62 -38.75 -4.09
C ALA A 6 37.73 -37.57 -3.60
N VAL A 7 37.97 -36.37 -4.13
CA VAL A 7 37.18 -35.18 -3.78
C VAL A 7 35.76 -35.24 -4.36
N ARG A 8 35.56 -35.77 -5.57
CA ARG A 8 34.24 -35.97 -6.17
C ARG A 8 33.43 -37.05 -5.46
N GLY A 9 34.08 -38.06 -4.89
CA GLY A 9 33.43 -39.12 -4.10
C GLY A 9 32.94 -38.67 -2.74
N ALA A 10 33.64 -37.73 -2.11
CA ALA A 10 33.25 -37.13 -0.83
C ALA A 10 32.03 -36.22 -0.95
N TRP A 11 31.94 -35.43 -1.99
CA TRP A 11 30.77 -34.54 -2.24
C TRP A 11 29.48 -35.29 -2.55
N ARG A 12 29.55 -36.49 -3.15
CA ARG A 12 28.38 -37.34 -3.41
C ARG A 12 27.79 -38.00 -2.17
N ARG A 13 28.50 -38.08 -1.07
CA ARG A 13 28.03 -38.69 0.18
C ARG A 13 27.42 -37.68 1.16
N VAL A 14 27.68 -36.39 0.96
CA VAL A 14 27.11 -35.32 1.78
C VAL A 14 25.77 -34.79 1.18
N ALA A 15 25.60 -34.94 -0.14
CA ALA A 15 24.34 -34.66 -0.80
C ALA A 15 23.56 -35.97 -0.96
N GLY A 16 22.80 -36.36 0.04
CA GLY A 16 21.84 -37.47 -0.01
C GLY A 16 20.73 -37.19 -1.03
N VAL A 17 20.99 -37.40 -2.29
CA VAL A 17 19.97 -37.34 -3.35
C VAL A 17 19.67 -38.77 -3.80
N SER A 18 18.55 -39.26 -3.31
CA SER A 18 17.88 -40.44 -3.85
C SER A 18 17.32 -40.07 -5.24
N SER A 19 17.85 -40.74 -6.28
CA SER A 19 17.30 -40.61 -7.64
C SER A 19 16.04 -41.45 -7.77
N ALA A 20 14.89 -40.82 -7.82
CA ALA A 20 13.67 -41.44 -8.34
C ALA A 20 12.82 -40.38 -9.06
N ALA A 21 12.53 -40.67 -10.30
CA ALA A 21 11.48 -40.16 -11.20
C ALA A 21 11.56 -38.70 -11.66
N VAL A 22 12.08 -38.55 -12.88
CA VAL A 22 12.00 -37.36 -13.73
C VAL A 22 10.57 -37.18 -14.23
N GLY A 23 9.80 -36.34 -13.55
CA GLY A 23 8.67 -35.63 -14.14
C GLY A 23 9.14 -34.21 -14.43
N ARG A 24 9.06 -33.75 -15.67
CA ARG A 24 9.38 -32.36 -16.05
C ARG A 24 8.26 -31.43 -15.55
N GLY A 25 8.21 -31.17 -14.24
CA GLY A 25 7.54 -30.02 -13.67
C GLY A 25 8.58 -28.90 -13.50
N MET A 26 8.22 -27.67 -13.82
CA MET A 26 9.05 -26.51 -13.48
C MET A 26 9.39 -26.56 -12.00
N GLU A 27 10.66 -26.77 -11.68
CA GLU A 27 11.16 -26.73 -10.31
C GLU A 27 10.99 -25.33 -9.77
N GLN A 28 9.89 -25.11 -9.06
CA GLN A 28 9.68 -23.88 -8.33
C GLN A 28 10.73 -23.85 -7.20
N LYS A 29 11.69 -22.94 -7.31
CA LYS A 29 12.67 -22.71 -6.26
C LYS A 29 11.92 -22.50 -4.95
N ARG A 30 12.00 -23.47 -4.03
CA ARG A 30 11.46 -23.34 -2.67
C ARG A 30 12.03 -22.07 -2.06
N ARG A 31 11.18 -21.07 -1.91
CA ARG A 31 11.53 -19.87 -1.15
C ARG A 31 11.52 -20.26 0.32
N THR A 32 12.69 -20.51 0.88
CA THR A 32 12.82 -20.60 2.34
C THR A 32 12.50 -19.23 2.90
N SER A 33 11.43 -19.13 3.69
CA SER A 33 11.22 -17.95 4.51
C SER A 33 12.39 -17.87 5.48
N SER A 34 13.29 -16.89 5.28
CA SER A 34 14.11 -16.47 6.40
C SER A 34 13.14 -15.96 7.46
N LEU A 35 13.33 -16.39 8.71
CA LEU A 35 12.65 -15.81 9.85
C LEU A 35 12.67 -14.28 9.70
N PRO A 36 11.56 -13.60 9.94
CA PRO A 36 11.57 -12.15 9.95
C PRO A 36 12.73 -11.73 10.84
N SER A 37 13.57 -10.85 10.33
CA SER A 37 14.72 -10.34 11.06
C SER A 37 14.23 -9.66 12.33
N ILE A 38 14.11 -10.42 13.41
CA ILE A 38 13.80 -9.94 14.76
C ILE A 38 15.10 -9.48 15.39
N LEU A 39 15.90 -8.75 14.65
CA LEU A 39 17.13 -8.18 15.19
C LEU A 39 16.93 -6.70 15.48
N ASN A 40 15.93 -6.42 16.30
CA ASN A 40 15.94 -5.22 17.10
C ASN A 40 16.21 -5.63 18.56
N SER A 41 17.41 -6.11 18.83
CA SER A 41 17.91 -6.20 20.19
C SER A 41 18.29 -4.77 20.64
N TYR A 42 17.30 -4.00 21.02
CA TYR A 42 17.53 -2.79 21.79
C TYR A 42 17.78 -3.18 23.24
N GLY A 43 18.76 -2.55 23.85
CA GLY A 43 19.11 -2.77 25.25
C GLY A 43 17.93 -2.56 26.20
N PRO A 44 18.03 -3.04 27.45
CA PRO A 44 16.90 -3.16 28.37
C PRO A 44 16.29 -1.84 28.89
N LEU A 45 16.72 -0.71 28.39
CA LEU A 45 16.28 0.63 28.86
C LEU A 45 15.52 1.45 27.78
N VAL A 46 15.29 0.88 26.59
CA VAL A 46 14.51 1.55 25.57
C VAL A 46 13.14 0.90 25.50
N GLU A 47 12.09 1.70 25.66
CA GLU A 47 10.72 1.27 25.41
C GLU A 47 10.69 0.56 24.06
N ALA A 48 10.32 -0.72 24.05
CA ALA A 48 10.39 -1.53 22.83
C ALA A 48 9.59 -0.87 21.74
N MET A 49 10.26 -0.48 20.64
CA MET A 49 9.56 0.10 19.50
C MET A 49 8.48 -0.87 19.00
N PRO A 50 7.27 -0.38 18.71
CA PRO A 50 6.23 -1.23 18.16
C PRO A 50 6.72 -1.84 16.84
N LYS A 51 6.50 -3.14 16.68
CA LYS A 51 6.84 -3.83 15.43
C LYS A 51 5.87 -3.45 14.33
N ALA A 52 6.31 -3.45 13.08
CA ALA A 52 5.48 -3.27 11.90
C ALA A 52 4.63 -4.52 11.61
N THR A 53 3.71 -4.85 12.53
CA THR A 53 2.71 -5.90 12.33
C THR A 53 1.53 -5.36 11.53
N PRO A 54 0.73 -6.18 10.82
CA PRO A 54 -0.48 -5.72 10.12
C PRO A 54 -1.40 -4.88 11.01
N TYR A 55 -1.60 -5.29 12.24
CA TYR A 55 -2.40 -4.54 13.23
C TYR A 55 -1.81 -3.15 13.51
N ASN A 56 -0.51 -3.07 13.80
CA ASN A 56 0.14 -1.78 14.07
C ASN A 56 0.20 -0.89 12.84
N LEU A 57 0.42 -1.46 11.65
CA LEU A 57 0.39 -0.71 10.39
C LEU A 57 -0.99 -0.09 10.14
N ARG A 58 -2.08 -0.81 10.36
CA ARG A 58 -3.44 -0.28 10.26
C ARG A 58 -3.66 0.87 11.25
N ARG A 59 -3.30 0.69 12.51
CA ARG A 59 -3.39 1.75 13.51
C ARG A 59 -2.56 2.98 13.15
N PHE A 60 -1.37 2.79 12.60
CA PHE A 60 -0.51 3.90 12.16
C PHE A 60 -1.05 4.58 10.90
N SER A 61 -1.72 3.85 10.01
CA SER A 61 -2.34 4.43 8.82
C SER A 61 -3.43 5.45 9.14
N GLU A 62 -4.01 5.40 10.34
CA GLU A 62 -5.01 6.35 10.83
C GLU A 62 -4.38 7.65 11.36
N THR A 63 -3.07 7.70 11.57
CA THR A 63 -2.40 8.92 12.00
C THR A 63 -2.47 10.00 10.91
N PRO A 64 -2.62 11.29 11.26
CA PRO A 64 -2.84 12.36 10.27
C PRO A 64 -1.80 12.40 9.15
N ILE A 65 -0.53 12.15 9.48
CA ILE A 65 0.58 12.22 8.53
C ILE A 65 0.55 11.02 7.58
N ALA A 66 0.42 9.81 8.12
CA ALA A 66 0.33 8.62 7.30
C ALA A 66 -0.93 8.66 6.41
N ARG A 67 -2.07 9.05 6.98
CA ARG A 67 -3.33 9.20 6.24
C ARG A 67 -3.20 10.19 5.09
N ARG A 68 -2.54 11.32 5.32
CA ARG A 68 -2.29 12.29 4.26
C ARG A 68 -1.45 11.71 3.13
N ALA A 69 -0.34 11.03 3.44
CA ALA A 69 0.52 10.42 2.45
C ALA A 69 -0.19 9.30 1.66
N ILE A 70 -0.94 8.44 2.35
CA ILE A 70 -1.73 7.36 1.74
C ILE A 70 -2.77 7.96 0.77
N ASN A 71 -3.54 8.94 1.23
CA ASN A 71 -4.61 9.53 0.43
C ASN A 71 -4.08 10.25 -0.82
N CYS A 72 -2.91 10.89 -0.74
CA CYS A 72 -2.28 11.53 -1.90
C CYS A 72 -2.07 10.56 -3.08
N ILE A 73 -1.79 9.30 -2.79
CA ILE A 73 -1.57 8.26 -3.81
C ILE A 73 -2.90 7.55 -4.14
N LYS A 74 -3.57 7.05 -3.11
CA LYS A 74 -4.80 6.25 -3.23
C LYS A 74 -5.91 6.99 -3.98
N ASP A 75 -6.26 8.19 -3.51
CA ASP A 75 -7.39 8.94 -4.06
C ASP A 75 -7.10 9.39 -5.51
N ARG A 76 -5.83 9.65 -5.81
CA ARG A 76 -5.42 10.01 -7.18
C ARG A 76 -5.60 8.84 -8.13
N ILE A 77 -5.16 7.63 -7.75
CA ILE A 77 -5.29 6.43 -8.59
C ILE A 77 -6.76 6.02 -8.72
N ALA A 78 -7.48 5.94 -7.61
CA ALA A 78 -8.90 5.55 -7.61
C ALA A 78 -9.80 6.53 -8.37
N GLY A 79 -9.39 7.79 -8.49
CA GLY A 79 -10.07 8.82 -9.27
C GLY A 79 -9.67 8.89 -10.75
N MET A 80 -8.71 8.08 -11.21
CA MET A 80 -8.30 8.04 -12.62
C MET A 80 -9.39 7.45 -13.51
N ARG A 81 -9.47 7.94 -14.75
CA ARG A 81 -10.24 7.28 -15.79
C ARG A 81 -9.56 5.99 -16.19
N TRP A 82 -10.32 4.96 -16.39
CA TRP A 82 -9.83 3.67 -16.84
C TRP A 82 -10.64 3.17 -18.06
N ARG A 83 -10.07 2.22 -18.76
CA ARG A 83 -10.74 1.56 -19.90
C ARG A 83 -10.20 0.16 -20.12
N ILE A 84 -11.02 -0.65 -20.77
CA ILE A 84 -10.58 -1.92 -21.34
C ILE A 84 -10.24 -1.66 -22.80
N GLN A 85 -9.09 -2.17 -23.23
CA GLN A 85 -8.61 -1.98 -24.61
C GLN A 85 -7.95 -3.24 -25.14
N PRO A 86 -7.80 -3.39 -26.47
CA PRO A 86 -6.95 -4.41 -27.05
C PRO A 86 -5.52 -4.28 -26.54
N ARG A 87 -4.90 -5.41 -26.19
CA ARG A 87 -3.51 -5.47 -25.78
C ARG A 87 -2.59 -5.15 -26.94
N GLN A 88 -1.41 -4.61 -26.66
CA GLN A 88 -0.41 -4.32 -27.70
C GLN A 88 -0.16 -5.52 -28.62
N GLY A 89 -0.29 -5.32 -29.94
CA GLY A 89 -0.19 -6.37 -30.95
C GLY A 89 -1.53 -6.93 -31.43
N TYR A 90 -2.63 -6.58 -30.80
CA TYR A 90 -3.97 -6.92 -31.22
C TYR A 90 -4.74 -5.68 -31.69
N SER A 91 -5.63 -5.86 -32.66
CA SER A 91 -6.57 -4.83 -33.08
C SER A 91 -8.01 -5.26 -32.78
N LEU A 92 -8.90 -4.30 -32.60
CA LEU A 92 -10.31 -4.60 -32.34
C LEU A 92 -10.95 -5.50 -33.40
N GLU A 93 -10.48 -5.38 -34.65
CA GLU A 93 -10.95 -6.18 -35.78
C GLU A 93 -10.47 -7.63 -35.73
N THR A 94 -9.33 -7.91 -35.11
CA THR A 94 -8.76 -9.25 -35.01
C THR A 94 -9.29 -10.04 -33.83
N ILE A 95 -9.88 -9.37 -32.84
CA ILE A 95 -10.40 -9.98 -31.63
C ILE A 95 -11.83 -10.48 -31.86
N PRO A 96 -12.11 -11.80 -31.74
CA PRO A 96 -13.47 -12.32 -31.84
C PRO A 96 -14.40 -11.63 -30.85
N LYS A 97 -15.50 -11.03 -31.36
CA LYS A 97 -16.45 -10.26 -30.54
C LYS A 97 -15.78 -9.16 -29.66
N GLY A 98 -14.67 -8.56 -30.10
CA GLY A 98 -13.86 -7.66 -29.30
C GLY A 98 -14.65 -6.50 -28.68
N ALA A 99 -15.50 -5.84 -29.46
CA ALA A 99 -16.34 -4.74 -28.96
C ALA A 99 -17.35 -5.19 -27.90
N GLU A 100 -17.92 -6.40 -28.05
CA GLU A 100 -18.85 -6.98 -27.07
C GLU A 100 -18.14 -7.35 -25.76
N ARG A 101 -16.97 -8.01 -25.84
CA ARG A 101 -16.14 -8.35 -24.69
C ARG A 101 -15.72 -7.11 -23.91
N ILE A 102 -15.28 -6.04 -24.60
CA ILE A 102 -14.94 -4.77 -23.97
C ILE A 102 -16.13 -4.17 -23.24
N ARG A 103 -17.32 -4.17 -23.86
CA ARG A 103 -18.54 -3.66 -23.24
C ARG A 103 -18.91 -4.45 -21.98
N ILE A 104 -18.84 -5.77 -22.03
CA ILE A 104 -19.13 -6.67 -20.91
C ILE A 104 -18.17 -6.41 -19.76
N LEU A 105 -16.86 -6.38 -20.04
CA LEU A 105 -15.84 -6.09 -19.01
C LEU A 105 -16.00 -4.69 -18.41
N THR A 106 -16.26 -3.69 -19.25
CA THR A 106 -16.47 -2.32 -18.77
C THR A 106 -17.62 -2.28 -17.77
N SER A 107 -18.77 -2.85 -18.13
CA SER A 107 -19.92 -2.93 -17.21
C SER A 107 -19.62 -3.75 -15.95
N ASN A 108 -18.86 -4.84 -16.07
CA ASN A 108 -18.47 -5.65 -14.94
C ASN A 108 -17.51 -4.94 -13.97
N PHE A 109 -16.57 -4.18 -14.50
CA PHE A 109 -15.65 -3.39 -13.65
C PHE A 109 -16.33 -2.16 -13.07
N GLU A 110 -17.32 -1.54 -13.75
CA GLU A 110 -18.11 -0.44 -13.19
C GLU A 110 -18.84 -0.86 -11.90
N SER A 111 -19.33 -2.10 -11.85
CA SER A 111 -20.01 -2.70 -10.71
C SER A 111 -19.43 -4.09 -10.43
N PRO A 112 -18.25 -4.15 -9.75
CA PRO A 112 -17.53 -5.42 -9.54
C PRO A 112 -18.25 -6.37 -8.57
N ASN A 113 -19.10 -5.82 -7.70
CA ASN A 113 -20.00 -6.53 -6.80
C ASN A 113 -21.21 -5.62 -6.47
N PRO A 114 -22.22 -6.14 -5.74
CA PRO A 114 -23.43 -5.35 -5.43
C PRO A 114 -23.19 -4.11 -4.57
N ASP A 115 -22.13 -4.10 -3.78
CA ASP A 115 -21.89 -3.06 -2.76
C ASP A 115 -20.87 -2.02 -3.23
N ASP A 116 -19.98 -2.38 -4.16
CA ASP A 116 -18.86 -1.54 -4.56
C ASP A 116 -18.94 -1.07 -6.02
N SER A 117 -18.53 0.17 -6.25
CA SER A 117 -18.06 0.62 -7.54
C SER A 117 -16.59 0.24 -7.74
N PHE A 118 -16.08 0.31 -8.96
CA PHE A 118 -14.64 0.11 -9.21
C PHE A 118 -13.77 1.01 -8.35
N ARG A 119 -14.19 2.27 -8.17
CA ARG A 119 -13.48 3.22 -7.33
C ARG A 119 -13.39 2.74 -5.88
N SER A 120 -14.51 2.29 -5.30
CA SER A 120 -14.54 1.78 -3.93
C SER A 120 -13.66 0.54 -3.76
N LEU A 121 -13.75 -0.42 -4.69
CA LEU A 121 -12.89 -1.60 -4.72
C LEU A 121 -11.41 -1.21 -4.80
N ALA A 122 -11.07 -0.30 -5.72
CA ALA A 122 -9.69 0.16 -5.91
C ALA A 122 -9.15 0.88 -4.67
N GLU A 123 -9.95 1.74 -4.01
CA GLU A 123 -9.57 2.43 -2.79
C GLU A 123 -9.23 1.46 -1.66
N GLN A 124 -10.02 0.39 -1.48
CA GLN A 124 -9.77 -0.63 -0.46
C GLN A 124 -8.48 -1.41 -0.75
N VAL A 125 -8.29 -1.86 -1.97
CA VAL A 125 -7.10 -2.63 -2.38
C VAL A 125 -5.83 -1.78 -2.34
N LEU A 126 -5.91 -0.52 -2.79
CA LEU A 126 -4.79 0.41 -2.76
C LEU A 126 -4.39 0.79 -1.33
N GLU A 127 -5.35 0.88 -0.42
CA GLU A 127 -5.07 1.08 1.01
C GLU A 127 -4.13 -0.01 1.51
N ASP A 128 -4.47 -1.27 1.31
CA ASP A 128 -3.67 -2.42 1.74
C ASP A 128 -2.31 -2.49 1.04
N ILE A 129 -2.26 -2.19 -0.26
CA ILE A 129 -1.01 -2.15 -1.04
C ILE A 129 -0.04 -1.10 -0.48
N ILE A 130 -0.52 0.10 -0.16
CA ILE A 130 0.32 1.19 0.32
C ILE A 130 0.74 0.95 1.77
N VAL A 131 -0.16 0.44 2.60
CA VAL A 131 0.05 0.20 4.04
C VAL A 131 0.96 -1.00 4.27
N GLY A 132 0.56 -2.17 3.78
CA GLY A 132 1.21 -3.45 4.06
C GLY A 132 2.09 -4.01 2.93
N GLY A 133 2.05 -3.37 1.76
CA GLY A 133 2.78 -3.84 0.57
C GLY A 133 2.09 -4.98 -0.18
N TYR A 134 0.86 -5.29 0.17
CA TYR A 134 0.07 -6.34 -0.45
C TYR A 134 -1.41 -5.94 -0.48
N GLY A 135 -2.09 -6.38 -1.53
CA GLY A 135 -3.54 -6.26 -1.65
C GLY A 135 -4.11 -7.59 -2.13
N ALA A 136 -5.35 -7.86 -1.80
CA ALA A 136 -6.04 -9.08 -2.18
C ALA A 136 -7.44 -8.79 -2.73
N ILE A 137 -7.76 -9.44 -3.84
CA ILE A 137 -9.08 -9.39 -4.46
C ILE A 137 -9.57 -10.82 -4.60
N GLU A 138 -10.65 -11.16 -3.93
CA GLU A 138 -11.37 -12.39 -4.18
C GLU A 138 -12.14 -12.26 -5.49
N VAL A 139 -12.05 -13.29 -6.32
CA VAL A 139 -12.70 -13.30 -7.62
C VAL A 139 -13.50 -14.58 -7.78
N GLN A 140 -14.76 -14.43 -8.04
CA GLN A 140 -15.65 -15.53 -8.35
C GLN A 140 -16.05 -15.46 -9.83
N VAL A 141 -15.82 -16.55 -10.55
CA VAL A 141 -16.25 -16.70 -11.93
C VAL A 141 -17.69 -17.23 -11.93
N ASN A 142 -18.57 -16.60 -12.70
CA ASN A 142 -19.94 -17.07 -12.84
C ASN A 142 -19.99 -18.32 -13.74
N PRO A 143 -20.26 -19.53 -13.21
CA PRO A 143 -20.23 -20.74 -14.00
C PRO A 143 -21.37 -20.85 -15.00
N GLY A 144 -22.41 -20.04 -14.84
CA GLY A 144 -23.57 -20.00 -15.77
C GLY A 144 -23.43 -18.92 -16.85
N TRP A 145 -22.31 -18.20 -16.87
CA TRP A 145 -22.07 -17.18 -17.86
C TRP A 145 -21.44 -17.80 -19.12
N GLU A 146 -22.14 -17.70 -20.24
CA GLU A 146 -21.63 -18.10 -21.57
C GLU A 146 -21.50 -16.87 -22.46
N GLU A 147 -20.39 -16.79 -23.18
CA GLU A 147 -20.16 -15.73 -24.15
C GLU A 147 -21.21 -15.76 -25.28
N GLY A 148 -22.11 -14.80 -25.27
CA GLY A 148 -23.21 -14.71 -26.23
C GLY A 148 -24.59 -15.06 -25.68
N SER A 149 -24.73 -15.39 -24.40
CA SER A 149 -26.02 -15.52 -23.76
C SER A 149 -26.66 -14.14 -23.57
N VAL A 150 -27.38 -13.70 -24.60
CA VAL A 150 -28.27 -12.54 -24.53
C VAL A 150 -29.45 -12.93 -23.67
N MET A 151 -29.60 -12.21 -22.54
CA MET A 151 -30.76 -12.15 -21.65
C MET A 151 -32.02 -12.92 -22.12
N SER A 152 -32.29 -14.08 -21.55
CA SER A 152 -33.64 -14.54 -21.35
C SER A 152 -33.99 -14.38 -19.87
N HIS A 153 -34.99 -13.59 -19.58
CA HIS A 153 -35.57 -13.45 -18.25
C HIS A 153 -36.12 -14.80 -17.79
N GLY A 154 -35.58 -15.34 -16.72
CA GLY A 154 -36.25 -16.42 -15.99
C GLY A 154 -35.35 -17.59 -15.62
N GLU A 155 -35.35 -17.86 -14.34
CA GLU A 155 -34.95 -19.05 -13.59
C GLU A 155 -33.54 -19.09 -12.97
N ASN A 156 -33.54 -19.12 -11.62
CA ASN A 156 -32.37 -19.21 -10.76
C ASN A 156 -31.68 -20.58 -10.84
N PRO A 157 -30.39 -20.67 -11.14
CA PRO A 157 -29.64 -21.86 -10.80
C PRO A 157 -29.19 -21.83 -9.34
N HIS A 158 -29.44 -22.93 -8.64
CA HIS A 158 -28.98 -23.15 -7.27
C HIS A 158 -27.45 -23.12 -7.19
N PHE A 159 -26.89 -22.11 -6.55
CA PHE A 159 -25.53 -22.18 -6.04
C PHE A 159 -25.46 -23.15 -4.84
N SER A 160 -24.56 -24.12 -4.91
CA SER A 160 -24.31 -25.03 -3.80
C SER A 160 -23.76 -24.23 -2.61
N GLN A 161 -24.54 -24.19 -1.54
CA GLN A 161 -24.16 -23.60 -0.27
C GLN A 161 -22.93 -24.32 0.32
N ARG A 162 -21.77 -23.69 0.29
CA ARG A 162 -20.75 -23.96 1.31
C ARG A 162 -21.12 -23.14 2.55
N GLN A 163 -21.69 -23.82 3.53
CA GLN A 163 -21.92 -23.25 4.86
C GLN A 163 -20.57 -23.05 5.56
N GLY A 164 -20.14 -21.79 5.70
CA GLY A 164 -19.03 -21.38 6.51
C GLY A 164 -19.23 -19.92 6.90
N GLU A 165 -19.51 -19.67 8.17
CA GLU A 165 -19.72 -18.35 8.75
C GLU A 165 -18.52 -17.44 8.53
N VAL A 166 -18.80 -16.22 8.11
CA VAL A 166 -17.94 -15.09 7.74
C VAL A 166 -17.50 -15.09 6.27
N GLY A 167 -18.48 -15.25 5.37
CA GLY A 167 -18.36 -14.85 3.98
C GLY A 167 -19.16 -13.56 3.77
N HIS A 168 -18.79 -12.76 2.80
CA HIS A 168 -19.63 -11.69 2.27
C HIS A 168 -21.06 -12.18 2.05
N PRO A 169 -22.08 -11.31 2.15
CA PRO A 169 -23.48 -11.73 2.08
C PRO A 169 -23.73 -12.58 0.84
N GLN A 170 -24.14 -13.82 1.08
CA GLN A 170 -24.45 -14.77 0.03
C GLN A 170 -25.62 -14.26 -0.79
N GLY A 171 -25.41 -14.12 -2.08
CA GLY A 171 -26.46 -14.17 -3.06
C GLY A 171 -27.17 -12.90 -3.41
N ILE A 172 -26.49 -12.05 -4.19
CA ILE A 172 -27.17 -11.34 -5.27
C ILE A 172 -26.41 -11.68 -6.54
N THR A 173 -26.87 -12.68 -7.20
CA THR A 173 -26.44 -13.01 -8.56
C THR A 173 -26.91 -11.91 -9.49
N THR A 174 -26.02 -11.00 -9.84
CA THR A 174 -26.17 -10.28 -11.10
C THR A 174 -25.90 -11.32 -12.20
N HIS A 175 -26.93 -12.00 -12.65
CA HIS A 175 -26.90 -13.06 -13.65
C HIS A 175 -26.30 -12.68 -15.01
N GLN A 176 -25.64 -11.52 -15.09
CA GLN A 176 -25.17 -10.90 -16.33
C GLN A 176 -23.67 -10.63 -16.36
N ALA A 177 -22.96 -10.67 -15.23
CA ALA A 177 -21.55 -10.39 -15.16
C ALA A 177 -20.72 -11.68 -15.15
N PRO A 178 -19.61 -11.74 -15.92
CA PRO A 178 -18.74 -12.90 -15.93
C PRO A 178 -17.95 -13.11 -14.63
N LEU A 179 -17.67 -12.02 -13.92
CA LEU A 179 -16.88 -12.02 -12.69
C LEU A 179 -17.58 -11.23 -11.59
N ALA A 180 -17.40 -11.67 -10.36
CA ALA A 180 -17.65 -10.86 -9.17
C ALA A 180 -16.35 -10.70 -8.39
N MET A 181 -16.07 -9.49 -7.92
CA MET A 181 -14.79 -9.15 -7.27
C MET A 181 -15.02 -8.40 -5.96
N TRP A 182 -14.35 -8.82 -4.90
CA TRP A 182 -14.39 -8.17 -3.58
C TRP A 182 -12.98 -7.90 -3.08
N ALA A 183 -12.78 -6.76 -2.46
CA ALA A 183 -11.56 -6.50 -1.72
C ALA A 183 -11.54 -7.37 -0.46
N VAL A 184 -10.43 -8.04 -0.22
CA VAL A 184 -10.20 -8.87 0.96
C VAL A 184 -9.04 -8.27 1.75
N ASP A 185 -9.13 -8.30 3.08
CA ASP A 185 -8.03 -7.88 3.95
C ASP A 185 -6.76 -8.67 3.64
N GLY A 186 -5.84 -8.04 2.90
CA GLY A 186 -4.56 -8.64 2.55
C GLY A 186 -3.72 -9.07 3.77
N GLY A 187 -3.90 -8.39 4.91
CA GLY A 187 -3.25 -8.75 6.17
C GLY A 187 -3.76 -10.06 6.79
N SER A 188 -4.97 -10.47 6.44
CA SER A 188 -5.55 -11.74 6.88
C SER A 188 -5.07 -12.94 6.06
N ILE A 189 -4.47 -12.70 4.88
CA ILE A 189 -4.04 -13.76 3.97
C ILE A 189 -2.71 -14.36 4.40
N ARG A 190 -2.64 -15.68 4.45
CA ARG A 190 -1.42 -16.47 4.62
C ARG A 190 -1.14 -17.23 3.34
N ILE A 191 0.12 -17.28 2.95
CA ILE A 191 0.55 -17.94 1.70
C ILE A 191 1.14 -19.30 2.02
N ASN A 192 0.60 -20.34 1.42
CA ASN A 192 1.15 -21.69 1.54
C ASN A 192 2.48 -21.80 0.79
N MET A 193 3.56 -21.90 1.53
CA MET A 193 4.91 -22.02 0.97
C MET A 193 5.17 -23.40 0.32
N GLY A 194 4.34 -24.40 0.64
CA GLY A 194 4.42 -25.74 0.08
C GLY A 194 3.50 -25.97 -1.11
N TRP A 195 2.89 -24.90 -1.67
CA TRP A 195 2.02 -25.03 -2.84
C TRP A 195 2.75 -25.67 -4.03
N ASP A 196 2.11 -26.65 -4.65
CA ASP A 196 2.68 -27.48 -5.71
C ASP A 196 2.56 -26.88 -7.13
N GLY A 197 1.91 -25.70 -7.25
CA GLY A 197 1.68 -25.04 -8.52
C GLY A 197 0.36 -25.44 -9.20
N SER A 198 -0.41 -26.35 -8.63
CA SER A 198 -1.72 -26.73 -9.17
C SER A 198 -2.75 -25.62 -8.91
N PRO A 199 -3.55 -25.20 -9.92
CA PRO A 199 -4.58 -24.18 -9.74
C PRO A 199 -5.66 -24.56 -8.73
N SER A 200 -5.94 -25.85 -8.57
CA SER A 200 -6.97 -26.39 -7.67
C SER A 200 -6.44 -26.78 -6.30
N SER A 201 -5.14 -26.55 -6.01
CA SER A 201 -4.58 -26.82 -4.69
C SER A 201 -4.54 -25.54 -3.86
N GLN A 202 -4.75 -25.69 -2.57
CA GLN A 202 -4.74 -24.61 -1.59
C GLN A 202 -3.44 -23.79 -1.67
N ARG A 203 -3.53 -22.57 -2.15
CA ARG A 203 -2.42 -21.62 -2.21
C ARG A 203 -2.44 -20.61 -1.08
N TYR A 204 -3.63 -20.17 -0.70
CA TYR A 204 -3.83 -19.14 0.30
C TYR A 204 -4.74 -19.63 1.42
N VAL A 205 -4.59 -19.04 2.60
CA VAL A 205 -5.48 -19.24 3.74
C VAL A 205 -5.83 -17.86 4.28
N GLN A 206 -7.09 -17.53 4.30
CA GLN A 206 -7.57 -16.36 5.01
C GLN A 206 -7.81 -16.74 6.48
N ILE A 207 -7.24 -15.96 7.40
CA ILE A 207 -7.40 -16.15 8.83
C ILE A 207 -8.10 -14.94 9.41
N ASN A 208 -9.25 -15.15 10.03
CA ASN A 208 -9.91 -14.13 10.80
C ASN A 208 -9.34 -14.13 12.24
N ASP A 209 -8.60 -13.08 12.58
CA ASP A 209 -7.93 -12.98 13.88
C ASP A 209 -8.91 -12.89 15.07
N GLN A 210 -10.18 -12.48 14.82
CA GLN A 210 -11.20 -12.36 15.88
C GLN A 210 -11.87 -13.68 16.20
N THR A 211 -12.22 -14.45 15.16
CA THR A 211 -12.94 -15.73 15.29
C THR A 211 -12.02 -16.95 15.18
N ASN A 212 -10.75 -16.74 14.81
CA ASN A 212 -9.80 -17.80 14.47
C ASN A 212 -10.33 -18.77 13.40
N SER A 213 -11.31 -18.34 12.60
CA SER A 213 -11.80 -19.11 11.46
C SER A 213 -10.79 -19.05 10.32
N LYS A 214 -10.70 -20.16 9.59
CA LYS A 214 -9.81 -20.30 8.44
C LYS A 214 -10.65 -20.60 7.21
N ILE A 215 -10.33 -19.90 6.14
CA ILE A 215 -10.92 -20.13 4.81
C ILE A 215 -9.77 -20.47 3.88
N ASP A 216 -9.82 -21.65 3.32
CA ASP A 216 -8.83 -22.09 2.34
C ASP A 216 -9.22 -21.53 0.97
N LEU A 217 -8.28 -20.91 0.29
CA LEU A 217 -8.48 -20.28 -1.01
C LEU A 217 -7.49 -20.85 -2.03
N ASP A 218 -8.01 -21.16 -3.19
CA ASP A 218 -7.23 -21.63 -4.32
C ASP A 218 -6.58 -20.47 -5.08
N ASP A 219 -5.66 -20.79 -5.98
CA ASP A 219 -5.00 -19.81 -6.82
C ASP A 219 -5.97 -19.11 -7.80
N GLU A 220 -7.09 -19.76 -8.10
CA GLU A 220 -8.13 -19.20 -8.98
C GLU A 220 -9.11 -18.28 -8.25
N GLU A 221 -9.23 -18.38 -6.93
CA GLU A 221 -10.17 -17.59 -6.13
C GLU A 221 -9.60 -16.24 -5.70
N LEU A 222 -8.27 -16.07 -5.67
CA LEU A 222 -7.64 -14.86 -5.16
C LEU A 222 -6.65 -14.23 -6.16
N ILE A 223 -6.76 -12.93 -6.39
CA ILE A 223 -5.71 -12.11 -6.99
C ILE A 223 -4.92 -11.49 -5.84
N TYR A 224 -3.67 -11.95 -5.65
CA TYR A 224 -2.78 -11.43 -4.63
C TYR A 224 -1.73 -10.50 -5.24
N ILE A 225 -1.80 -9.22 -4.89
CA ILE A 225 -0.98 -8.13 -5.44
C ILE A 225 0.15 -7.83 -4.47
N ARG A 226 1.36 -7.60 -4.95
CA ARG A 226 2.55 -7.33 -4.13
C ARG A 226 3.27 -6.08 -4.61
N LEU A 227 3.33 -5.08 -3.76
CA LEU A 227 4.18 -3.91 -3.97
C LEU A 227 5.60 -4.25 -3.52
N ASN A 228 6.61 -3.83 -4.29
CA ASN A 228 8.02 -4.06 -3.99
C ASN A 228 8.32 -5.53 -3.55
N PRO A 229 8.08 -6.52 -4.43
CA PRO A 229 8.25 -7.94 -4.08
C PRO A 229 9.71 -8.24 -3.74
N ARG A 230 9.91 -9.00 -2.65
CA ARG A 230 11.22 -9.39 -2.14
C ARG A 230 11.46 -10.88 -2.35
N THR A 231 12.72 -11.29 -2.55
CA THR A 231 13.04 -12.70 -2.82
C THR A 231 12.98 -13.61 -1.60
N HIS A 232 13.18 -13.05 -0.42
CA HIS A 232 13.26 -13.78 0.85
C HIS A 232 11.92 -13.93 1.57
N THR A 233 10.87 -13.28 1.07
CA THR A 233 9.51 -13.33 1.65
C THR A 233 8.48 -13.39 0.53
N PRO A 234 7.35 -14.08 0.71
CA PRO A 234 6.26 -14.08 -0.26
C PRO A 234 5.47 -12.77 -0.27
N PHE A 235 5.66 -11.92 0.73
CA PHE A 235 4.96 -10.64 0.87
C PHE A 235 5.72 -9.50 0.18
N GLY A 236 5.00 -8.45 -0.18
CA GLY A 236 5.57 -7.18 -0.63
C GLY A 236 6.16 -6.37 0.52
N LEU A 237 6.51 -5.12 0.22
CA LEU A 237 6.94 -4.11 1.18
C LEU A 237 6.13 -2.84 0.99
N GLY A 238 5.31 -2.49 1.99
CA GLY A 238 4.47 -1.30 1.98
C GLY A 238 5.26 -0.02 2.25
N ARG A 239 4.81 1.09 1.67
CA ARG A 239 5.41 2.39 1.93
C ARG A 239 5.28 2.81 3.38
N LEU A 240 4.13 2.52 4.00
CA LEU A 240 3.93 2.78 5.43
C LEU A 240 4.83 1.90 6.30
N GLU A 241 5.06 0.63 5.91
CA GLU A 241 5.99 -0.27 6.60
C GLU A 241 7.40 0.34 6.64
N VAL A 242 7.86 0.91 5.51
CA VAL A 242 9.15 1.61 5.41
C VAL A 242 9.18 2.86 6.30
N ALA A 243 8.09 3.65 6.31
CA ALA A 243 7.99 4.88 7.09
C ALA A 243 7.70 4.67 8.58
N PHE A 244 7.40 3.45 9.00
CA PHE A 244 6.81 3.13 10.31
C PHE A 244 7.61 3.67 11.49
N GLU A 245 8.92 3.41 11.54
CA GLU A 245 9.79 3.89 12.62
C GLU A 245 9.90 5.41 12.63
N THR A 246 9.96 6.03 11.45
CA THR A 246 10.02 7.49 11.31
C THR A 246 8.75 8.15 11.81
N ILE A 247 7.58 7.60 11.47
CA ILE A 247 6.29 8.10 11.94
C ILE A 247 6.19 7.93 13.46
N ASN A 248 6.63 6.80 14.01
CA ASN A 248 6.65 6.59 15.45
C ASN A 248 7.56 7.63 16.17
N SER A 249 8.73 7.91 15.61
CA SER A 249 9.64 8.93 16.10
C SER A 249 9.02 10.32 16.04
N PHE A 250 8.32 10.63 14.95
CA PHE A 250 7.58 11.89 14.80
C PHE A 250 6.49 12.05 15.87
N LEU A 251 5.68 11.02 16.09
CA LEU A 251 4.64 11.00 17.10
C LEU A 251 5.22 11.14 18.51
N GLY A 252 6.39 10.53 18.76
CA GLY A 252 7.16 10.71 20.00
C GLY A 252 7.61 12.16 20.22
N ALA A 253 8.21 12.77 19.20
CA ALA A 253 8.64 14.16 19.22
C ALA A 253 7.46 15.12 19.42
N HIS A 254 6.35 14.87 18.74
CA HIS A 254 5.13 15.66 18.89
C HIS A 254 4.53 15.58 20.30
N ARG A 255 4.46 14.38 20.87
CA ARG A 255 4.01 14.16 22.25
C ARG A 255 4.90 14.87 23.25
N TYR A 256 6.23 14.84 23.05
CA TYR A 256 7.16 15.55 23.90
C TYR A 256 6.96 17.08 23.80
N ALA A 257 6.87 17.62 22.59
CA ALA A 257 6.61 19.05 22.39
C ALA A 257 5.29 19.49 23.03
N SER A 258 4.24 18.67 22.93
CA SER A 258 2.96 18.92 23.60
C SER A 258 3.07 18.94 25.12
N ARG A 259 3.83 18.00 25.72
CA ARG A 259 4.10 18.00 27.16
C ARG A 259 4.90 19.21 27.60
N LEU A 260 5.86 19.65 26.79
CA LEU A 260 6.65 20.83 27.06
C LEU A 260 5.78 22.09 27.02
N ALA A 261 4.90 22.20 26.03
CA ALA A 261 3.97 23.32 25.88
C ALA A 261 2.91 23.37 27.01
N SER A 262 2.53 22.21 27.56
CA SER A 262 1.61 22.13 28.71
C SER A 262 2.27 22.24 30.07
N ASN A 263 3.55 22.64 30.12
CA ASN A 263 4.36 22.73 31.35
C ASN A 263 4.42 21.44 32.22
N THR A 264 4.16 20.28 31.59
CA THR A 264 4.15 18.98 32.29
C THR A 264 5.57 18.38 32.42
N VAL A 265 6.59 18.98 31.77
CA VAL A 265 7.99 18.56 31.87
C VAL A 265 8.68 19.43 32.87
N VAL A 266 9.23 18.86 33.93
CA VAL A 266 10.02 19.57 34.92
C VAL A 266 11.32 20.05 34.26
N GLN A 267 11.45 21.36 34.07
CA GLN A 267 12.61 21.99 33.43
C GLN A 267 13.65 22.46 34.42
N TYR A 268 13.28 22.59 35.68
CA TYR A 268 14.14 23.10 36.75
C TYR A 268 13.77 22.47 38.09
N ALA A 269 14.71 22.44 38.99
CA ALA A 269 14.52 22.18 40.41
C ALA A 269 15.03 23.36 41.20
N LEU A 270 14.35 23.67 42.30
CA LEU A 270 14.78 24.65 43.26
C LEU A 270 15.57 23.94 44.38
N TRP A 271 16.81 24.30 44.56
CA TRP A 271 17.57 23.89 45.73
C TRP A 271 17.39 24.95 46.79
N LEU A 272 16.89 24.55 47.95
CA LEU A 272 16.73 25.39 49.11
C LEU A 272 17.59 24.81 50.25
N GLN A 273 18.45 25.65 50.82
CA GLN A 273 19.32 25.24 51.90
C GLN A 273 18.58 25.28 53.24
N ASP A 274 18.81 24.32 54.15
CA ASP A 274 18.30 24.30 55.53
C ASP A 274 16.77 24.29 55.71
N LEU A 275 16.02 23.63 54.78
CA LEU A 275 14.59 23.45 54.94
C LEU A 275 14.28 22.31 55.91
N THR A 276 13.42 22.59 56.89
CA THR A 276 12.88 21.53 57.74
C THR A 276 11.84 20.71 56.94
N PRO A 277 11.62 19.43 57.24
CA PRO A 277 10.64 18.59 56.52
C PRO A 277 9.23 19.21 56.47
N GLU A 278 8.79 19.86 57.52
CA GLU A 278 7.48 20.52 57.59
C GLU A 278 7.37 21.76 56.67
N HIS A 279 8.43 22.51 56.51
CA HIS A 279 8.49 23.64 55.59
C HIS A 279 8.53 23.12 54.13
N HIS A 280 9.23 22.03 53.86
CA HIS A 280 9.29 21.41 52.57
C HIS A 280 7.92 20.91 52.10
N GLU A 281 7.17 20.21 52.95
CA GLU A 281 5.80 19.76 52.60
C GLU A 281 4.83 20.94 52.40
N ARG A 282 4.96 22.02 53.17
CA ARG A 282 4.14 23.24 52.99
C ARG A 282 4.44 23.92 51.68
N LEU A 283 5.72 24.00 51.30
CA LEU A 283 6.15 24.58 50.02
C LEU A 283 5.64 23.76 48.84
N ILE A 284 5.72 22.43 48.91
CA ILE A 284 5.20 21.56 47.85
C ILE A 284 3.69 21.75 47.68
N ARG A 285 2.91 21.73 48.73
CA ARG A 285 1.45 21.93 48.67
C ARG A 285 1.10 23.31 48.07
N TRP A 286 1.77 24.37 48.59
CA TRP A 286 1.58 25.73 48.07
C TRP A 286 1.93 25.83 46.60
N TRP A 287 3.02 25.15 46.16
CA TRP A 287 3.41 25.13 44.76
C TRP A 287 2.38 24.43 43.89
N GLN A 288 1.88 23.26 44.30
CA GLN A 288 0.86 22.50 43.61
C GLN A 288 -0.46 23.26 43.53
N ASP A 289 -0.89 23.87 44.60
CA ASP A 289 -2.20 24.52 44.70
C ASP A 289 -2.24 25.91 44.05
N GLU A 290 -1.15 26.69 44.10
CA GLU A 290 -1.15 28.10 43.72
C GLU A 290 -0.36 28.38 42.44
N ILE A 291 0.60 27.58 42.09
CA ILE A 291 1.57 27.87 41.01
C ILE A 291 1.40 26.93 39.85
N GLU A 292 1.32 25.61 40.10
CA GLU A 292 1.24 24.60 39.07
C GLU A 292 -0.07 24.74 38.27
N GLY A 293 0.03 24.94 36.96
CA GLY A 293 -1.14 25.10 36.07
C GLY A 293 -1.80 26.49 36.06
N THR A 294 -1.38 27.44 36.90
CA THR A 294 -2.00 28.78 36.95
C THR A 294 -1.23 29.87 36.18
N GLY A 295 0.00 29.58 35.73
CA GLY A 295 0.87 30.55 35.04
C GLY A 295 1.27 31.77 35.88
N LYS A 296 1.04 31.73 37.17
CA LYS A 296 1.46 32.81 38.10
C LYS A 296 2.96 32.77 38.33
N VAL A 297 3.59 33.92 38.41
CA VAL A 297 5.01 34.04 38.78
C VAL A 297 5.14 33.94 40.30
N PRO A 298 5.87 32.95 40.85
CA PRO A 298 6.05 32.84 42.28
C PRO A 298 6.92 34.02 42.81
N ILE A 299 6.46 34.71 43.83
CA ILE A 299 7.24 35.68 44.56
C ILE A 299 7.71 35.02 45.84
N LEU A 300 9.02 34.70 45.90
CA LEU A 300 9.64 34.03 47.03
C LEU A 300 10.37 35.08 47.90
N SER A 301 10.03 35.14 49.18
CA SER A 301 10.77 35.90 50.18
C SER A 301 11.54 34.91 51.07
N VAL A 302 12.81 34.72 50.79
CA VAL A 302 13.72 33.80 51.51
C VAL A 302 14.99 34.53 51.88
N GLU A 303 15.56 34.19 53.05
CA GLU A 303 16.80 34.80 53.54
C GLU A 303 18.02 34.49 52.67
N SER A 304 18.03 33.31 52.01
CA SER A 304 19.08 32.91 51.08
C SER A 304 18.58 32.79 49.67
N LYS A 305 19.37 33.22 48.67
CA LYS A 305 19.02 33.10 47.26
C LYS A 305 18.88 31.62 46.87
N PRO A 306 17.71 31.15 46.38
CA PRO A 306 17.58 29.80 45.95
C PRO A 306 18.43 29.53 44.69
N GLU A 307 19.06 28.36 44.64
CA GLU A 307 19.77 27.89 43.45
C GLU A 307 18.81 27.18 42.52
N VAL A 308 18.72 27.65 41.28
CA VAL A 308 17.86 27.03 40.24
C VAL A 308 18.71 26.08 39.44
N LEU A 309 18.46 24.78 39.63
CA LEU A 309 19.05 23.72 38.82
C LEU A 309 18.18 23.53 37.55
N ARG A 310 18.73 23.88 36.41
CA ARG A 310 18.07 23.68 35.12
C ARG A 310 18.41 22.30 34.55
N PHE A 311 17.42 21.49 34.25
CA PHE A 311 17.57 20.15 33.69
C PHE A 311 17.48 20.13 32.15
N GLY A 312 17.44 21.26 31.48
CA GLY A 312 17.42 21.36 30.01
C GLY A 312 17.83 22.74 29.52
N GLY A 313 18.50 22.82 28.41
CA GLY A 313 18.79 24.08 27.71
C GLY A 313 17.55 24.66 27.09
N GLY A 314 17.26 25.94 27.30
CA GLY A 314 16.04 26.61 26.85
C GLY A 314 15.86 26.74 25.32
N THR A 315 16.75 26.17 24.51
CA THR A 315 16.74 26.19 23.05
C THR A 315 16.19 24.88 22.44
N ASP A 316 15.75 23.94 23.24
CA ASP A 316 15.30 22.64 22.80
C ASP A 316 14.01 22.67 21.96
N ALA A 317 13.19 23.70 22.10
CA ALA A 317 11.93 23.83 21.34
C ALA A 317 12.18 24.00 19.83
N ASP A 318 13.19 24.81 19.46
CA ASP A 318 13.51 25.09 18.06
C ASP A 318 14.18 23.89 17.38
N LEU A 319 15.09 23.22 18.06
CA LEU A 319 15.74 22.00 17.55
C LEU A 319 14.74 20.88 17.28
N ARG A 320 13.66 20.80 18.06
CA ARG A 320 12.64 19.77 17.88
C ARG A 320 11.64 20.07 16.78
N LEU A 321 11.35 21.34 16.49
CA LEU A 321 10.55 21.70 15.33
C LEU A 321 11.30 21.37 14.03
N GLN A 322 12.57 21.69 13.92
CA GLN A 322 13.42 21.33 12.79
C GLN A 322 13.55 19.80 12.66
N TRP A 323 13.65 19.10 13.78
CA TRP A 323 13.66 17.63 13.79
C TRP A 323 12.34 17.05 13.29
N GLN A 324 11.21 17.60 13.67
CA GLN A 324 9.90 17.18 13.16
C GLN A 324 9.77 17.42 11.64
N GLU A 325 10.21 18.58 11.16
CA GLU A 325 10.25 18.85 9.72
C GLU A 325 11.17 17.87 8.97
N PHE A 326 12.32 17.53 9.53
CA PHE A 326 13.21 16.51 8.97
C PHE A 326 12.52 15.14 8.90
N LEU A 327 11.86 14.69 9.96
CA LEU A 327 11.14 13.42 9.98
C LEU A 327 10.01 13.38 8.95
N LEU A 328 9.28 14.49 8.75
CA LEU A 328 8.26 14.60 7.71
C LEU A 328 8.84 14.45 6.30
N ARG A 329 10.03 15.01 6.04
CA ARG A 329 10.73 14.81 4.75
C ARG A 329 11.12 13.35 4.54
N VAL A 330 11.58 12.66 5.58
CA VAL A 330 11.88 11.22 5.51
C VAL A 330 10.62 10.40 5.25
N VAL A 331 9.49 10.74 5.90
CA VAL A 331 8.19 10.10 5.62
C VAL A 331 7.79 10.34 4.17
N ALA A 332 7.88 11.58 3.67
CA ALA A 332 7.57 11.89 2.27
C ALA A 332 8.40 11.03 1.30
N SER A 333 9.72 10.93 1.56
CA SER A 333 10.62 10.08 0.76
C SER A 333 10.24 8.60 0.77
N ALA A 334 9.78 8.06 1.90
CA ALA A 334 9.33 6.66 2.01
C ALA A 334 8.05 6.39 1.20
N PHE A 335 7.26 7.43 0.91
CA PHE A 335 6.07 7.36 0.06
C PHE A 335 6.35 7.76 -1.40
N ASP A 336 7.59 8.08 -1.76
CA ASP A 336 7.98 8.62 -3.07
C ASP A 336 7.24 9.93 -3.40
N LEU A 337 6.92 10.73 -2.37
CA LEU A 337 6.23 12.01 -2.49
C LEU A 337 7.18 13.17 -2.22
N PRO A 338 7.08 14.30 -2.94
CA PRO A 338 7.72 15.54 -2.55
C PRO A 338 7.26 16.01 -1.16
N PRO A 339 8.15 16.57 -0.33
CA PRO A 339 7.81 17.03 1.03
C PRO A 339 6.67 18.06 1.08
N PHE A 340 6.46 18.80 0.01
CA PHE A 340 5.35 19.73 -0.17
C PHE A 340 3.98 19.09 0.14
N TYR A 341 3.76 17.83 -0.22
CA TYR A 341 2.51 17.12 0.05
C TYR A 341 2.22 16.93 1.55
N LEU A 342 3.27 16.94 2.37
CA LEU A 342 3.15 16.87 3.84
C LEU A 342 3.25 18.24 4.52
N GLY A 343 3.25 19.33 3.76
CA GLY A 343 3.21 20.69 4.27
C GLY A 343 4.55 21.21 4.82
N VAL A 344 5.68 20.65 4.41
CA VAL A 344 7.00 20.99 4.95
C VAL A 344 7.67 22.15 4.20
N GLU A 345 7.31 22.40 2.96
CA GLU A 345 7.91 23.47 2.13
C GLU A 345 7.03 24.71 2.12
N ARG A 346 7.63 25.88 2.41
CA ARG A 346 6.92 27.17 2.56
C ARG A 346 6.99 28.03 1.31
N ASP A 347 8.04 27.89 0.50
CA ASP A 347 8.33 28.79 -0.63
C ASP A 347 8.14 28.07 -1.99
N VAL A 348 6.96 27.49 -2.21
CA VAL A 348 6.64 26.84 -3.46
C VAL A 348 5.94 27.83 -4.37
N ASN A 349 6.60 28.22 -5.48
CA ASN A 349 5.95 28.97 -6.54
C ASN A 349 5.16 28.03 -7.48
N ARG A 350 4.37 28.59 -8.38
CA ARG A 350 3.49 27.81 -9.27
C ARG A 350 4.26 26.80 -10.13
N SER A 351 5.38 27.22 -10.72
CA SER A 351 6.21 26.36 -11.57
C SER A 351 6.80 25.20 -10.80
N THR A 352 7.35 25.47 -9.61
CA THR A 352 7.89 24.41 -8.72
C THR A 352 6.80 23.45 -8.25
N ALA A 353 5.57 23.95 -8.01
CA ALA A 353 4.44 23.10 -7.65
C ALA A 353 4.05 22.14 -8.78
N GLU A 354 4.05 22.61 -10.03
CA GLU A 354 3.76 21.80 -11.22
C GLU A 354 4.81 20.70 -11.40
N GLU A 355 6.10 21.02 -11.28
CA GLU A 355 7.20 20.06 -11.33
C GLU A 355 7.12 19.02 -10.21
N MET A 356 6.79 19.44 -8.98
CA MET A 356 6.61 18.53 -7.83
C MET A 356 5.41 17.60 -8.03
N ASN A 357 4.31 18.10 -8.61
CA ASN A 357 3.15 17.29 -8.94
C ASN A 357 3.50 16.23 -10.00
N GLU A 358 4.24 16.60 -11.02
CA GLU A 358 4.68 15.68 -12.07
C GLU A 358 5.64 14.62 -11.50
N MET A 359 6.57 15.02 -10.63
CA MET A 359 7.47 14.08 -9.94
C MET A 359 6.70 13.08 -9.10
N ALA A 360 5.73 13.53 -8.27
CA ALA A 360 4.87 12.65 -7.48
C ALA A 360 4.07 11.70 -8.38
N PHE A 361 3.55 12.20 -9.48
CA PHE A 361 2.79 11.43 -10.45
C PHE A 361 3.63 10.29 -11.04
N ARG A 362 4.82 10.60 -11.53
CA ARG A 362 5.72 9.61 -12.15
C ARG A 362 6.32 8.62 -11.16
N GLN A 363 6.67 9.05 -9.96
CA GLN A 363 7.39 8.20 -8.99
C GLN A 363 6.46 7.39 -8.08
N ALA A 364 5.38 7.98 -7.58
CA ALA A 364 4.51 7.35 -6.61
C ALA A 364 3.25 6.74 -7.24
N ILE A 365 2.61 7.48 -8.15
CA ILE A 365 1.27 7.19 -8.63
C ILE A 365 1.31 6.20 -9.80
N VAL A 366 2.04 6.52 -10.87
CA VAL A 366 2.11 5.69 -12.09
C VAL A 366 2.55 4.25 -11.82
N PRO A 367 3.64 3.98 -11.06
CA PRO A 367 4.06 2.60 -10.80
C PRO A 367 3.01 1.80 -10.02
N THR A 368 2.32 2.45 -9.07
CA THR A 368 1.28 1.79 -8.27
C THR A 368 0.01 1.54 -9.09
N ALA A 369 -0.38 2.49 -9.96
CA ALA A 369 -1.51 2.33 -10.87
C ALA A 369 -1.24 1.19 -11.89
N ARG A 370 -0.04 1.15 -12.47
CA ARG A 370 0.36 0.06 -13.39
C ARG A 370 0.34 -1.30 -12.70
N LEU A 371 0.84 -1.40 -11.46
CA LEU A 371 0.81 -2.64 -10.69
C LEU A 371 -0.62 -3.16 -10.53
N LEU A 372 -1.58 -2.29 -10.20
CA LEU A 372 -2.98 -2.65 -10.08
C LEU A 372 -3.57 -3.07 -11.44
N ALA A 373 -3.32 -2.28 -12.50
CA ALA A 373 -3.80 -2.56 -13.85
C ALA A 373 -3.29 -3.90 -14.39
N GLU A 374 -1.99 -4.18 -14.25
CA GLU A 374 -1.38 -5.44 -14.64
C GLU A 374 -1.94 -6.63 -13.84
N SER A 375 -2.19 -6.43 -12.55
CA SER A 375 -2.76 -7.46 -11.68
C SER A 375 -4.20 -7.80 -12.08
N LEU A 376 -5.01 -6.80 -12.42
CA LEU A 376 -6.38 -7.00 -12.93
C LEU A 376 -6.37 -7.64 -14.31
N THR A 377 -5.53 -7.17 -15.22
CA THR A 377 -5.38 -7.76 -16.56
C THR A 377 -5.00 -9.23 -16.45
N ARG A 378 -3.91 -9.53 -15.75
CA ARG A 378 -3.40 -10.89 -15.62
C ARG A 378 -4.33 -11.78 -14.81
N GLY A 379 -4.82 -11.26 -13.68
CA GLY A 379 -5.59 -12.05 -12.71
C GLY A 379 -7.05 -12.24 -13.10
N ALA A 380 -7.76 -11.18 -13.46
CA ALA A 380 -9.18 -11.24 -13.78
C ALA A 380 -9.41 -11.57 -15.26
N ILE A 381 -8.81 -10.82 -16.18
CA ILE A 381 -9.11 -10.92 -17.62
C ILE A 381 -8.44 -12.15 -18.23
N SER A 382 -7.09 -12.22 -18.17
CA SER A 382 -6.37 -13.29 -18.89
C SER A 382 -6.53 -14.65 -18.22
N LYS A 383 -6.33 -14.74 -16.90
CA LYS A 383 -6.29 -16.03 -16.20
C LYS A 383 -7.67 -16.67 -16.06
N ARG A 384 -8.71 -15.87 -15.73
CA ARG A 384 -10.03 -16.38 -15.38
C ARG A 384 -10.99 -16.44 -16.55
N LEU A 385 -10.92 -15.45 -17.44
CA LEU A 385 -11.76 -15.42 -18.64
C LEU A 385 -11.07 -15.98 -19.89
N GLY A 386 -9.74 -16.18 -19.84
CA GLY A 386 -8.97 -16.64 -20.99
C GLY A 386 -8.81 -15.58 -22.09
N TRP A 387 -9.12 -14.32 -21.83
CA TRP A 387 -9.03 -13.25 -22.81
C TRP A 387 -7.65 -12.57 -22.72
N GLU A 388 -6.67 -13.16 -23.40
CA GLU A 388 -5.29 -12.68 -23.39
C GLU A 388 -5.06 -11.47 -24.29
N ASP A 389 -6.01 -11.19 -25.15
CA ASP A 389 -6.03 -10.13 -26.17
C ASP A 389 -6.53 -8.79 -25.65
N LEU A 390 -7.06 -8.74 -24.42
CA LEU A 390 -7.58 -7.55 -23.76
C LEU A 390 -6.76 -7.17 -22.52
N GLU A 391 -6.72 -5.90 -22.23
CA GLU A 391 -6.06 -5.37 -21.03
C GLU A 391 -6.86 -4.25 -20.37
N PHE A 392 -6.71 -4.14 -19.05
CA PHE A 392 -7.18 -3.01 -18.25
C PHE A 392 -6.09 -1.94 -18.17
N VAL A 393 -6.41 -0.69 -18.44
CA VAL A 393 -5.47 0.43 -18.35
C VAL A 393 -6.10 1.64 -17.68
N PHE A 394 -5.31 2.36 -16.91
CA PHE A 394 -5.65 3.70 -16.47
C PHE A 394 -5.29 4.70 -17.58
N ALA A 395 -6.29 5.33 -18.16
CA ALA A 395 -6.12 6.22 -19.30
C ALA A 395 -5.21 7.43 -19.01
N ASP A 396 -5.22 7.90 -17.77
CA ASP A 396 -4.45 9.08 -17.36
C ASP A 396 -2.96 8.76 -17.12
N VAL A 397 -2.56 7.49 -17.07
CA VAL A 397 -1.16 7.07 -16.86
C VAL A 397 -0.32 7.27 -18.12
N ASP A 398 -0.92 7.06 -19.28
CA ASP A 398 -0.27 7.18 -20.57
C ASP A 398 -0.65 8.50 -21.30
N ALA A 399 -1.42 9.35 -20.61
CA ALA A 399 -1.78 10.66 -21.15
C ALA A 399 -0.53 11.56 -21.23
N THR A 400 0.02 11.71 -22.40
CA THR A 400 0.97 12.77 -22.72
C THR A 400 0.28 14.12 -22.53
N ASP A 401 1.00 15.15 -22.10
CA ASP A 401 0.46 16.51 -22.08
C ASP A 401 -0.16 16.83 -23.47
N PRO A 402 -1.43 17.23 -23.54
CA PRO A 402 -2.08 17.55 -24.81
C PRO A 402 -1.29 18.55 -25.66
N LEU A 403 -0.52 19.43 -25.01
CA LEU A 403 0.37 20.36 -25.66
C LEU A 403 1.60 19.67 -26.26
N GLU A 404 2.23 18.80 -25.48
CA GLU A 404 3.38 18.01 -25.91
C GLU A 404 2.99 17.06 -27.05
N GLU A 405 1.82 16.39 -26.93
CA GLU A 405 1.28 15.57 -28.01
C GLU A 405 1.01 16.34 -29.27
N ALA A 406 0.44 17.56 -29.18
CA ALA A 406 0.22 18.41 -30.31
C ALA A 406 1.54 18.88 -30.97
N GLN A 407 2.57 19.16 -30.18
CA GLN A 407 3.91 19.50 -30.66
C GLN A 407 4.58 18.30 -31.36
N ILE A 408 4.50 17.11 -30.78
CA ILE A 408 5.02 15.90 -31.42
C ILE A 408 4.30 15.66 -32.76
N GLN A 409 2.97 15.72 -32.76
CA GLN A 409 2.18 15.57 -33.99
C GLN A 409 2.54 16.63 -35.04
N GLN A 410 2.77 17.88 -34.63
CA GLN A 410 3.23 18.95 -35.54
C GLN A 410 4.59 18.62 -36.14
N ILE A 411 5.55 18.16 -35.34
CA ILE A 411 6.88 17.77 -35.80
C ILE A 411 6.80 16.57 -36.75
N LEU A 412 5.98 15.57 -36.48
CA LEU A 412 5.79 14.37 -37.29
C LEU A 412 5.12 14.73 -38.64
N LEU A 413 4.17 15.67 -38.65
CA LEU A 413 3.56 16.21 -39.88
C LEU A 413 4.59 16.99 -40.70
N GLN A 414 5.39 17.86 -40.10
CA GLN A 414 6.40 18.66 -40.77
C GLN A 414 7.54 17.82 -41.34
N SER A 415 7.92 16.74 -40.67
CA SER A 415 8.93 15.78 -41.13
C SER A 415 8.42 14.80 -42.18
N GLY A 416 7.11 14.80 -42.49
CA GLY A 416 6.51 13.89 -43.46
C GLY A 416 6.40 12.44 -42.98
N VAL A 417 6.60 12.20 -41.68
CA VAL A 417 6.45 10.85 -41.07
C VAL A 417 4.98 10.48 -40.94
N LEU A 418 4.11 11.44 -40.66
CA LEU A 418 2.66 11.28 -40.62
C LEU A 418 1.96 12.19 -41.61
N THR A 419 0.86 11.73 -42.16
CA THR A 419 -0.05 12.53 -42.97
C THR A 419 -1.13 13.18 -42.12
N VAL A 420 -1.74 14.23 -42.62
CA VAL A 420 -2.85 14.94 -41.97
C VAL A 420 -4.01 13.98 -41.65
N ASN A 421 -4.32 13.04 -42.56
CA ASN A 421 -5.40 12.09 -42.39
C ASN A 421 -5.07 11.04 -41.33
N GLU A 422 -3.81 10.61 -41.20
CA GLU A 422 -3.39 9.71 -40.11
C GLU A 422 -3.53 10.36 -38.74
N VAL A 423 -3.12 11.64 -38.59
CA VAL A 423 -3.29 12.39 -37.34
C VAL A 423 -4.78 12.58 -37.03
N ARG A 424 -5.61 12.89 -38.04
CA ARG A 424 -7.07 12.99 -37.85
C ARG A 424 -7.68 11.67 -37.42
N ARG A 425 -7.24 10.54 -37.99
CA ARG A 425 -7.69 9.18 -37.59
C ARG A 425 -7.29 8.85 -36.15
N MET A 426 -6.04 9.19 -35.76
CA MET A 426 -5.58 9.04 -34.37
C MET A 426 -6.44 9.84 -33.37
N ARG A 427 -6.95 10.99 -33.77
CA ARG A 427 -7.85 11.82 -32.95
C ARG A 427 -9.33 11.51 -33.12
N GLY A 428 -9.69 10.44 -33.84
CA GLY A 428 -11.08 10.05 -34.07
C GLY A 428 -11.85 11.03 -34.93
N LEU A 429 -11.16 11.86 -35.74
CA LEU A 429 -11.76 12.82 -36.65
C LEU A 429 -11.90 12.21 -38.06
N PRO A 430 -12.95 12.56 -38.84
CA PRO A 430 -13.11 12.09 -40.20
C PRO A 430 -11.97 12.58 -41.10
N GLU A 431 -11.59 11.77 -42.07
CA GLU A 431 -10.54 12.13 -43.04
C GLU A 431 -10.93 13.36 -43.86
N LEU A 432 -9.95 14.16 -44.22
CA LEU A 432 -10.13 15.23 -45.20
C LEU A 432 -10.13 14.60 -46.58
N GLY A 433 -11.14 14.88 -47.37
CA GLY A 433 -11.22 14.47 -48.76
C GLY A 433 -10.17 15.10 -49.68
#